data_bfe9151ff94e12a5612ae5ba768655fc
#
_entry.id   bfe9151ff94e12a5612ae5ba768655fc
#
_cell.length_a   1.000
_cell.length_b   1.000
_cell.length_c   1.000
_cell.angle_alpha   90.00
_cell.angle_beta   90.00
_cell.angle_gamma   90.00
#
_symmetry.space_group_name_H-M   'P 1'
#
loop_
_entity.id
_entity.type
_entity.pdbx_description
1 polymer ?
#
loop_
_entity_poly.entity_id
_entity_poly.type
_entity_poly.pdbx_seq_one_letter_code
_entity_poly.pdbx_strand_id
1 'polypeptide(L)'
;DTSVGFSSNRANPLFIWADTETTQEYGDCYAVNLLYSGNHRESAQAGGHGKMRILAGMNPDYLCWQLEAGEAFCSPQAVLTYSHQGYQGVSGQLHYFVREHIVRGEWKHKERPILINSWEAMYFDVQEKKILKLARTAANAGMELFVLDDGWFGKRNSDASSLGDWYDNK
;
A
#
# COMPACT_ATOMS: atom_id res chain seq x y z
N ASP A 1 12.32 1.47 -7.13
CA ASP A 1 11.40 2.04 -8.11
C ASP A 1 10.38 1.01 -8.60
N THR A 2 9.31 1.48 -9.21
CA THR A 2 8.35 0.66 -9.94
C THR A 2 7.87 1.37 -11.21
N SER A 3 7.60 0.60 -12.25
CA SER A 3 7.05 1.03 -13.53
C SER A 3 5.86 0.17 -14.00
N VAL A 4 5.26 -0.60 -13.08
CA VAL A 4 4.16 -1.52 -13.37
C VAL A 4 2.77 -0.95 -13.09
N GLY A 5 2.68 0.36 -12.83
CA GLY A 5 1.43 1.08 -12.61
C GLY A 5 1.07 1.34 -11.16
N PHE A 6 1.68 0.65 -10.20
CA PHE A 6 1.37 0.80 -8.77
C PHE A 6 2.57 0.46 -7.88
N SER A 7 2.57 1.01 -6.68
CA SER A 7 3.47 0.62 -5.59
C SER A 7 3.03 -0.73 -4.99
N SER A 8 3.97 -1.47 -4.41
CA SER A 8 3.70 -2.78 -3.82
C SER A 8 4.67 -3.06 -2.67
N ASN A 9 4.51 -4.22 -2.03
CA ASN A 9 5.47 -4.71 -1.03
C ASN A 9 6.87 -4.99 -1.62
N ARG A 10 7.00 -5.14 -2.94
CA ARG A 10 8.28 -5.31 -3.64
C ARG A 10 8.91 -3.97 -4.04
N ALA A 11 8.08 -2.94 -4.18
CA ALA A 11 8.49 -1.58 -4.51
C ALA A 11 7.65 -0.61 -3.68
N ASN A 12 8.04 -0.45 -2.42
CA ASN A 12 7.40 0.45 -1.48
C ASN A 12 7.94 1.87 -1.70
N PRO A 13 7.13 2.92 -1.71
CA PRO A 13 7.57 4.31 -1.87
C PRO A 13 8.23 4.88 -0.61
N LEU A 14 8.95 4.05 0.12
CA LEU A 14 9.69 4.37 1.32
C LEU A 14 11.18 4.08 1.10
N PHE A 15 12.01 5.11 1.27
CA PHE A 15 13.46 5.00 1.25
C PHE A 15 14.01 5.35 2.62
N ILE A 16 14.80 4.44 3.20
CA ILE A 16 15.42 4.62 4.50
C ILE A 16 16.94 4.58 4.32
N TRP A 17 17.65 5.50 5.00
CA TRP A 17 19.10 5.45 5.13
C TRP A 17 19.50 5.62 6.59
N ALA A 18 20.52 4.92 6.97
CA ALA A 18 20.97 4.83 8.34
C ALA A 18 22.46 4.53 8.37
N ASP A 19 23.09 4.74 9.51
CA ASP A 19 24.46 4.32 9.73
C ASP A 19 24.57 2.81 9.79
N THR A 20 25.78 2.28 9.55
CA THR A 20 26.05 0.82 9.53
C THR A 20 25.78 0.14 10.87
N GLU A 21 25.87 0.88 11.97
CA GLU A 21 25.64 0.40 13.32
C GLU A 21 24.18 0.55 13.77
N THR A 22 23.30 1.07 12.90
CA THR A 22 21.88 1.26 13.24
C THR A 22 21.18 -0.07 13.36
N THR A 23 20.46 -0.24 14.46
CA THR A 23 19.66 -1.43 14.77
C THR A 23 18.17 -1.11 14.76
N GLN A 24 17.36 -2.08 15.15
CA GLN A 24 15.93 -1.88 15.33
C GLN A 24 15.61 -0.79 16.36
N GLU A 25 16.41 -0.69 17.43
CA GLU A 25 16.12 0.14 18.61
C GLU A 25 17.11 1.28 18.82
N TYR A 26 18.19 1.32 18.08
CA TYR A 26 19.29 2.27 18.29
C TYR A 26 19.91 2.72 16.96
N GLY A 27 20.43 3.96 16.97
CA GLY A 27 21.17 4.57 15.87
C GLY A 27 20.34 5.57 15.05
N ASP A 28 21.04 6.40 14.33
CA ASP A 28 20.43 7.43 13.51
C ASP A 28 19.84 6.85 12.23
N CYS A 29 18.59 7.17 12.01
CA CYS A 29 17.81 6.65 10.90
C CYS A 29 16.98 7.78 10.27
N TYR A 30 17.08 7.93 8.98
CA TYR A 30 16.36 8.91 8.18
C TYR A 30 15.47 8.19 7.18
N ALA A 31 14.30 8.75 6.91
CA ALA A 31 13.43 8.21 5.88
C ALA A 31 12.73 9.29 5.06
N VAL A 32 12.46 8.97 3.82
CA VAL A 32 11.53 9.68 2.96
C VAL A 32 10.47 8.72 2.47
N ASN A 33 9.22 9.06 2.67
CA ASN A 33 8.07 8.31 2.17
C ASN A 33 7.29 9.18 1.19
N LEU A 34 7.22 8.76 -0.07
CA LEU A 34 6.41 9.43 -1.07
C LEU A 34 4.94 9.04 -0.89
N LEU A 35 4.05 10.03 -0.78
CA LEU A 35 2.61 9.81 -0.65
C LEU A 35 1.98 9.61 -2.02
N TYR A 36 2.33 8.50 -2.65
CA TYR A 36 1.92 8.16 -4.01
C TYR A 36 1.86 6.66 -4.21
N SER A 37 0.80 6.17 -4.81
CA SER A 37 0.58 4.73 -5.04
C SER A 37 0.86 4.27 -6.47
N GLY A 38 1.25 5.18 -7.36
CA GLY A 38 1.59 4.88 -8.74
C GLY A 38 3.07 4.53 -8.94
N ASN A 39 3.54 4.70 -10.17
CA ASN A 39 4.96 4.48 -10.51
C ASN A 39 5.84 5.51 -9.83
N HIS A 40 6.79 5.06 -9.05
CA HIS A 40 7.69 5.93 -8.28
C HIS A 40 9.15 5.49 -8.41
N ARG A 41 10.06 6.42 -8.13
CA ARG A 41 11.50 6.18 -8.08
C ARG A 41 12.10 6.92 -6.90
N GLU A 42 12.83 6.19 -6.09
CA GLU A 42 13.74 6.72 -5.08
C GLU A 42 15.17 6.40 -5.48
N SER A 43 16.06 7.36 -5.29
CA SER A 43 17.47 7.18 -5.58
C SER A 43 18.36 7.91 -4.58
N ALA A 44 19.51 7.31 -4.30
CA ALA A 44 20.60 7.94 -3.55
C ALA A 44 21.82 8.04 -4.44
N GLN A 45 22.42 9.20 -4.48
CA GLN A 45 23.63 9.49 -5.25
C GLN A 45 24.71 10.06 -4.35
N ALA A 46 25.84 9.37 -4.28
CA ALA A 46 27.02 9.92 -3.65
C ALA A 46 27.61 11.04 -4.53
N GLY A 47 27.76 12.20 -3.96
CA GLY A 47 28.37 13.37 -4.60
C GLY A 47 29.81 13.60 -4.15
N GLY A 48 30.46 14.60 -4.73
CA GLY A 48 31.73 15.07 -4.24
C GLY A 48 31.66 15.64 -2.81
N HIS A 49 32.77 15.64 -2.10
CA HIS A 49 32.90 16.20 -0.75
C HIS A 49 32.05 15.49 0.33
N GLY A 50 31.83 14.18 0.19
CA GLY A 50 31.09 13.38 1.19
C GLY A 50 29.60 13.71 1.31
N LYS A 51 29.02 14.41 0.34
CA LYS A 51 27.59 14.70 0.32
C LYS A 51 26.82 13.60 -0.40
N MET A 52 25.62 13.33 0.09
CA MET A 52 24.67 12.45 -0.54
C MET A 52 23.43 13.24 -0.98
N ARG A 53 22.96 12.95 -2.19
CA ARG A 53 21.69 13.46 -2.71
C ARG A 53 20.67 12.33 -2.68
N ILE A 54 19.51 12.59 -2.11
CA ILE A 54 18.37 11.69 -2.15
C ILE A 54 17.27 12.35 -2.96
N LEU A 55 16.68 11.59 -3.87
CA LEU A 55 15.55 11.99 -4.69
C LEU A 55 14.43 10.97 -4.48
N ALA A 56 13.21 11.46 -4.31
CA ALA A 56 12.00 10.64 -4.29
C ALA A 56 10.93 11.36 -5.12
N GLY A 57 10.22 10.61 -5.95
CA GLY A 57 9.21 11.20 -6.81
C GLY A 57 8.54 10.19 -7.73
N MET A 58 7.70 10.72 -8.61
CA MET A 58 7.12 9.93 -9.69
C MET A 58 8.24 9.38 -10.59
N ASN A 59 8.09 8.12 -11.02
CA ASN A 59 9.05 7.52 -11.92
C ASN A 59 9.00 8.25 -13.27
N PRO A 60 10.14 8.79 -13.77
CA PRO A 60 10.17 9.49 -15.04
C PRO A 60 10.02 8.56 -16.25
N ASP A 61 10.21 7.25 -16.08
CA ASP A 61 10.04 6.30 -17.15
C ASP A 61 8.56 6.22 -17.54
N TYR A 62 8.27 6.46 -18.81
CA TYR A 62 6.90 6.51 -19.36
C TYR A 62 6.02 7.65 -18.82
N LEU A 63 6.58 8.60 -18.05
CA LEU A 63 5.86 9.79 -17.63
C LEU A 63 6.08 10.91 -18.65
N CYS A 64 4.99 11.36 -19.25
CA CYS A 64 4.96 12.55 -20.08
C CYS A 64 3.80 13.43 -19.62
N TRP A 65 4.09 14.66 -19.24
CA TRP A 65 3.10 15.62 -18.81
C TRP A 65 3.35 16.95 -19.54
N GLN A 66 2.36 17.40 -20.32
CA GLN A 66 2.40 18.70 -20.98
C GLN A 66 1.69 19.71 -20.08
N LEU A 67 2.35 20.84 -19.82
CA LEU A 67 1.78 21.99 -19.14
C LEU A 67 1.55 23.10 -20.16
N GLU A 68 0.32 23.55 -20.26
CA GLU A 68 -0.03 24.72 -21.06
C GLU A 68 0.17 26.00 -20.28
N ALA A 69 0.19 27.15 -20.96
CA ALA A 69 0.36 28.45 -20.32
C ALA A 69 -0.76 28.72 -19.31
N GLY A 70 -0.40 28.96 -18.05
CA GLY A 70 -1.35 29.20 -16.96
C GLY A 70 -1.81 27.94 -16.21
N GLU A 71 -1.41 26.75 -16.64
CA GLU A 71 -1.65 25.50 -15.91
C GLU A 71 -0.63 25.25 -14.81
N ALA A 72 -1.03 24.45 -13.82
CA ALA A 72 -0.16 24.02 -12.73
C ALA A 72 -0.20 22.51 -12.56
N PHE A 73 0.93 21.88 -12.33
CA PHE A 73 1.05 20.48 -11.94
C PHE A 73 1.38 20.39 -10.46
N CYS A 74 0.58 19.64 -9.70
CA CYS A 74 0.84 19.37 -8.31
C CYS A 74 1.51 17.99 -8.17
N SER A 75 2.79 17.98 -7.79
CA SER A 75 3.53 16.75 -7.55
C SER A 75 3.02 16.04 -6.29
N PRO A 76 3.19 14.70 -6.18
CA PRO A 76 2.96 14.00 -4.92
C PRO A 76 3.78 14.59 -3.78
N GLN A 77 3.20 14.57 -2.58
CA GLN A 77 3.87 15.00 -1.36
C GLN A 77 4.84 13.92 -0.87
N ALA A 78 5.84 14.32 -0.11
CA ALA A 78 6.74 13.42 0.58
C ALA A 78 6.79 13.76 2.07
N VAL A 79 6.88 12.72 2.90
CA VAL A 79 7.09 12.83 4.34
C VAL A 79 8.55 12.49 4.63
N LEU A 80 9.24 13.40 5.30
CA LEU A 80 10.59 13.17 5.80
C LEU A 80 10.52 12.96 7.30
N THR A 81 11.27 11.99 7.79
CA THR A 81 11.37 11.73 9.23
C THR A 81 12.79 11.33 9.62
N TYR A 82 13.11 11.56 10.88
CA TYR A 82 14.37 11.22 11.52
C TYR A 82 14.11 10.60 12.89
N SER A 83 14.92 9.63 13.26
CA SER A 83 14.94 9.07 14.60
C SER A 83 16.35 8.64 15.00
N HIS A 84 16.71 8.84 16.25
CA HIS A 84 17.90 8.27 16.89
C HIS A 84 17.61 6.94 17.61
N GLN A 85 16.35 6.47 17.54
CA GLN A 85 15.89 5.20 18.12
C GLN A 85 15.80 4.10 17.05
N GLY A 86 16.69 4.13 16.07
CA GLY A 86 16.75 3.14 15.01
C GLY A 86 15.50 3.06 14.14
N TYR A 87 15.33 1.92 13.48
CA TYR A 87 14.22 1.68 12.56
C TYR A 87 12.84 1.70 13.23
N GLN A 88 12.77 1.28 14.50
CA GLN A 88 11.53 1.32 15.28
C GLN A 88 11.02 2.75 15.45
N GLY A 89 11.92 3.71 15.69
CA GLY A 89 11.55 5.11 15.85
C GLY A 89 10.94 5.69 14.57
N VAL A 90 11.58 5.46 13.42
CA VAL A 90 11.04 5.87 12.11
C VAL A 90 9.70 5.20 11.83
N SER A 91 9.60 3.89 12.06
CA SER A 91 8.36 3.13 11.88
C SER A 91 7.21 3.68 12.74
N GLY A 92 7.48 3.94 14.02
CA GLY A 92 6.50 4.52 14.94
C GLY A 92 5.99 5.89 14.49
N GLN A 93 6.90 6.76 14.03
CA GLN A 93 6.55 8.09 13.51
C GLN A 93 5.69 8.00 12.24
N LEU A 94 6.04 7.12 11.30
CA LEU A 94 5.25 6.91 10.09
C LEU A 94 3.88 6.30 10.39
N HIS A 95 3.78 5.34 11.32
CA HIS A 95 2.50 4.81 11.79
C HIS A 95 1.62 5.89 12.41
N TYR A 96 2.21 6.75 13.25
CA TYR A 96 1.49 7.89 13.83
C TYR A 96 0.99 8.83 12.73
N PHE A 97 1.86 9.19 11.78
CA PHE A 97 1.50 10.04 10.65
C PHE A 97 0.34 9.45 9.85
N VAL A 98 0.39 8.16 9.51
CA VAL A 98 -0.68 7.48 8.76
C VAL A 98 -2.00 7.55 9.52
N ARG A 99 -1.99 7.22 10.83
CA ARG A 99 -3.21 7.25 11.66
C ARG A 99 -3.80 8.65 11.76
N GLU A 100 -2.97 9.66 11.97
CA GLU A 100 -3.45 11.01 12.27
C GLU A 100 -3.76 11.84 11.02
N HIS A 101 -3.05 11.62 9.91
CA HIS A 101 -3.10 12.51 8.76
C HIS A 101 -3.60 11.83 7.46
N ILE A 102 -3.49 10.51 7.34
CA ILE A 102 -3.90 9.78 6.13
C ILE A 102 -5.25 9.09 6.33
N VAL A 103 -5.42 8.33 7.42
CA VAL A 103 -6.68 7.62 7.70
C VAL A 103 -7.81 8.63 7.93
N ARG A 104 -8.93 8.43 7.23
CA ARG A 104 -10.10 9.30 7.26
C ARG A 104 -11.37 8.52 7.61
N GLY A 105 -12.45 9.26 7.89
CA GLY A 105 -13.75 8.67 8.17
C GLY A 105 -13.82 7.99 9.54
N GLU A 106 -14.86 7.18 9.72
CA GLU A 106 -15.15 6.52 11.00
C GLU A 106 -14.03 5.59 11.48
N TRP A 107 -13.29 5.00 10.54
CA TRP A 107 -12.22 4.05 10.81
C TRP A 107 -10.92 4.69 11.34
N LYS A 108 -10.86 6.00 11.46
CA LYS A 108 -9.69 6.67 12.06
C LYS A 108 -9.50 6.29 13.53
N HIS A 109 -10.60 6.16 14.27
CA HIS A 109 -10.60 5.91 15.72
C HIS A 109 -11.38 4.64 16.11
N LYS A 110 -11.84 3.86 15.14
CA LYS A 110 -12.61 2.65 15.35
C LYS A 110 -11.77 1.42 14.99
N GLU A 111 -11.87 0.40 15.79
CA GLU A 111 -11.28 -0.90 15.47
C GLU A 111 -11.87 -1.49 14.21
N ARG A 112 -11.04 -2.19 13.44
CA ARG A 112 -11.50 -2.89 12.24
C ARG A 112 -12.22 -4.18 12.66
N PRO A 113 -13.28 -4.57 11.94
CA PRO A 113 -13.95 -5.83 12.21
C PRO A 113 -13.02 -7.01 11.94
N ILE A 114 -13.19 -8.08 12.71
CA ILE A 114 -12.51 -9.35 12.46
C ILE A 114 -13.08 -9.93 11.17
N LEU A 115 -12.25 -10.00 10.14
CA LEU A 115 -12.66 -10.31 8.78
C LEU A 115 -12.27 -11.73 8.38
N ILE A 116 -13.16 -12.42 7.67
CA ILE A 116 -12.85 -13.62 6.89
C ILE A 116 -13.08 -13.35 5.40
N ASN A 117 -12.17 -13.81 4.58
CA ASN A 117 -12.25 -13.73 3.12
C ASN A 117 -12.52 -15.13 2.56
N SER A 118 -13.35 -15.24 1.53
CA SER A 118 -13.75 -16.51 0.93
C SER A 118 -12.67 -17.14 0.05
N TRP A 119 -11.67 -16.41 -0.41
CA TRP A 119 -10.74 -16.82 -1.47
C TRP A 119 -10.05 -18.15 -1.15
N GLU A 120 -9.30 -18.22 -0.06
CA GLU A 120 -8.55 -19.42 0.31
C GLU A 120 -9.43 -20.63 0.63
N ALA A 121 -10.73 -20.40 0.91
CA ALA A 121 -11.66 -21.47 1.23
C ALA A 121 -12.29 -22.09 -0.02
N MET A 122 -12.41 -21.38 -1.12
CA MET A 122 -13.17 -21.87 -2.27
C MET A 122 -12.66 -21.41 -3.65
N TYR A 123 -11.69 -20.49 -3.72
CA TYR A 123 -11.19 -19.92 -4.99
C TYR A 123 -12.33 -19.52 -5.93
N PHE A 124 -12.31 -19.99 -7.18
CA PHE A 124 -13.36 -19.75 -8.17
C PHE A 124 -14.62 -20.64 -8.01
N ASP A 125 -14.60 -21.64 -7.12
CA ASP A 125 -15.74 -22.53 -6.88
C ASP A 125 -16.75 -21.90 -5.91
N VAL A 126 -17.24 -20.73 -6.29
CA VAL A 126 -18.18 -19.91 -5.53
C VAL A 126 -19.60 -20.47 -5.71
N GLN A 127 -20.15 -21.01 -4.62
CA GLN A 127 -21.51 -21.58 -4.57
C GLN A 127 -22.24 -21.07 -3.34
N GLU A 128 -23.51 -20.71 -3.48
CA GLU A 128 -24.34 -20.19 -2.38
C GLU A 128 -24.25 -21.07 -1.11
N LYS A 129 -24.41 -22.39 -1.26
CA LYS A 129 -24.34 -23.32 -0.12
C LYS A 129 -22.99 -23.26 0.61
N LYS A 130 -21.88 -23.13 -0.12
CA LYS A 130 -20.54 -23.03 0.45
C LYS A 130 -20.36 -21.70 1.17
N ILE A 131 -20.77 -20.61 0.54
CA ILE A 131 -20.74 -19.26 1.12
C ILE A 131 -21.52 -19.24 2.43
N LEU A 132 -22.78 -19.68 2.43
CA LEU A 132 -23.63 -19.68 3.61
C LEU A 132 -23.06 -20.56 4.74
N LYS A 133 -22.50 -21.72 4.40
CA LYS A 133 -21.85 -22.59 5.38
C LYS A 133 -20.64 -21.91 6.01
N LEU A 134 -19.75 -21.32 5.19
CA LEU A 134 -18.57 -20.62 5.66
C LEU A 134 -18.93 -19.42 6.52
N ALA A 135 -19.89 -18.60 6.07
CA ALA A 135 -20.33 -17.41 6.80
C ALA A 135 -20.92 -17.77 8.17
N ARG A 136 -21.76 -18.82 8.27
CA ARG A 136 -22.31 -19.30 9.55
C ARG A 136 -21.22 -19.81 10.48
N THR A 137 -20.26 -20.58 9.96
CA THR A 137 -19.14 -21.09 10.74
C THR A 137 -18.26 -19.93 11.26
N ALA A 138 -18.00 -18.96 10.41
CA ALA A 138 -17.23 -17.78 10.76
C ALA A 138 -17.93 -16.93 11.83
N ALA A 139 -19.23 -16.68 11.67
CA ALA A 139 -20.03 -15.95 12.67
C ALA A 139 -20.03 -16.66 14.04
N ASN A 140 -20.17 -17.99 14.06
CA ASN A 140 -20.08 -18.77 15.29
C ASN A 140 -18.68 -18.72 15.95
N ALA A 141 -17.64 -18.47 15.16
CA ALA A 141 -16.27 -18.27 15.64
C ALA A 141 -15.95 -16.81 16.04
N GLY A 142 -16.93 -15.90 15.96
CA GLY A 142 -16.78 -14.50 16.33
C GLY A 142 -16.27 -13.59 15.22
N MET A 143 -16.29 -14.03 13.96
CA MET A 143 -15.97 -13.14 12.82
C MET A 143 -17.11 -12.14 12.63
N GLU A 144 -16.75 -10.91 12.31
CA GLU A 144 -17.68 -9.77 12.24
C GLU A 144 -17.95 -9.30 10.81
N LEU A 145 -17.05 -9.64 9.88
CA LEU A 145 -17.15 -9.25 8.47
C LEU A 145 -16.81 -10.44 7.56
N PHE A 146 -17.70 -10.71 6.61
CA PHE A 146 -17.47 -11.69 5.55
C PHE A 146 -17.20 -10.97 4.23
N VAL A 147 -16.08 -11.28 3.59
CA VAL A 147 -15.73 -10.78 2.27
C VAL A 147 -15.88 -11.88 1.24
N LEU A 148 -16.80 -11.69 0.30
CA LEU A 148 -16.89 -12.50 -0.89
C LEU A 148 -15.87 -11.94 -1.91
N ASP A 149 -14.80 -12.69 -2.13
CA ASP A 149 -13.72 -12.33 -3.01
C ASP A 149 -14.03 -12.68 -4.47
N ASP A 150 -13.06 -13.06 -5.25
CA ASP A 150 -13.16 -13.36 -6.67
C ASP A 150 -14.13 -14.53 -6.99
N GLY A 151 -14.54 -14.65 -8.26
CA GLY A 151 -15.36 -15.76 -8.74
C GLY A 151 -16.88 -15.57 -8.66
N TRP A 152 -17.40 -14.50 -8.05
CA TRP A 152 -18.83 -14.25 -7.91
C TRP A 152 -19.46 -13.50 -9.09
N PHE A 153 -18.64 -12.88 -9.95
CA PHE A 153 -19.10 -11.98 -11.02
C PHE A 153 -18.85 -12.55 -12.41
N GLY A 154 -19.69 -12.18 -13.37
CA GLY A 154 -19.57 -12.53 -14.78
C GLY A 154 -19.45 -14.04 -15.00
N LYS A 155 -18.49 -14.45 -15.83
CA LYS A 155 -18.05 -15.84 -16.03
C LYS A 155 -16.65 -16.05 -15.47
N ARG A 156 -16.39 -15.50 -14.30
CA ARG A 156 -15.11 -15.50 -13.61
C ARG A 156 -14.82 -16.85 -12.97
N ASN A 157 -14.28 -17.77 -13.75
CA ASN A 157 -13.88 -19.12 -13.31
C ASN A 157 -12.38 -19.38 -13.45
N SER A 158 -11.63 -18.35 -13.80
CA SER A 158 -10.16 -18.35 -13.91
C SER A 158 -9.61 -16.93 -13.88
N ASP A 159 -8.32 -16.80 -13.67
CA ASP A 159 -7.62 -15.49 -13.67
C ASP A 159 -7.70 -14.74 -15.01
N ALA A 160 -7.95 -15.46 -16.09
CA ALA A 160 -7.90 -14.93 -17.45
C ALA A 160 -9.26 -14.48 -18.00
N SER A 161 -10.33 -14.48 -17.18
CA SER A 161 -11.69 -14.18 -17.66
C SER A 161 -12.41 -13.16 -16.80
N SER A 162 -13.32 -12.41 -17.44
CA SER A 162 -14.36 -11.56 -16.83
C SER A 162 -13.87 -10.43 -15.90
N LEU A 163 -12.60 -10.03 -15.93
CA LEU A 163 -12.18 -8.81 -15.26
C LEU A 163 -12.88 -7.60 -15.87
N GLY A 164 -13.66 -6.88 -15.04
CA GLY A 164 -14.48 -5.75 -15.49
C GLY A 164 -15.97 -6.09 -15.67
N ASP A 165 -16.36 -7.36 -15.63
CA ASP A 165 -17.75 -7.82 -15.77
C ASP A 165 -18.45 -7.83 -14.41
N TRP A 166 -18.67 -6.66 -13.82
CA TRP A 166 -19.18 -6.48 -12.45
C TRP A 166 -20.69 -6.72 -12.33
N TYR A 167 -21.15 -7.88 -12.74
CA TYR A 167 -22.52 -8.38 -12.56
C TYR A 167 -22.49 -9.79 -11.97
N ASP A 168 -23.52 -10.15 -11.20
CA ASP A 168 -23.60 -11.44 -10.55
C ASP A 168 -23.59 -12.61 -11.53
N ASN A 169 -22.84 -13.64 -11.20
CA ASN A 169 -22.86 -14.91 -11.93
C ASN A 169 -24.11 -15.69 -11.52
N LYS A 170 -25.02 -15.96 -12.46
CA LYS A 170 -26.28 -16.67 -12.25
C LYS A 170 -26.11 -18.16 -12.39
#